data_c95311e8b9f300856b3a1caadc46a7ac
#
_entry.id   c95311e8b9f300856b3a1caadc46a7ac
#
_cell.length_a   1.000
_cell.length_b   1.000
_cell.length_c   1.000
_cell.angle_alpha   90.00
_cell.angle_beta   90.00
_cell.angle_gamma   90.00
#
_symmetry.space_group_name_H-M   'P 1'
#
loop_
_entity.id
_entity.type
_entity.pdbx_description
1 polymer ?
#
loop_
_entity_poly.entity_id
_entity_poly.type
_entity_poly.pdbx_seq_one_letter_code
_entity_poly.pdbx_strand_id
1 'polypeptide(L)'
;MKIVYVRWRDATTLDDWHEPDVLTGEGMECESVGFLTAEDDDFIALSRDCTPEGPIRATVQIPTSWIIERRALTKKGEKRVDRATEREYREWREQKAEVEK
;
A
#
# COMPACT_ATOMS: atom_id res chain seq x y z
N MET A 1 -2.49 0.74 -14.40
CA MET A 1 -3.21 0.56 -13.13
C MET A 1 -2.82 1.68 -12.18
N LYS A 2 -3.78 2.23 -11.47
CA LYS A 2 -3.53 3.34 -10.56
C LYS A 2 -2.85 2.88 -9.28
N ILE A 3 -1.93 3.69 -8.76
CA ILE A 3 -1.37 3.53 -7.45
C ILE A 3 -2.08 4.52 -6.54
N VAL A 4 -2.56 4.04 -5.41
CA VAL A 4 -3.39 4.84 -4.49
C VAL A 4 -2.79 4.79 -3.08
N TYR A 5 -2.78 5.95 -2.43
CA TYR A 5 -2.51 6.10 -1.01
C TYR A 5 -3.84 6.24 -0.28
N VAL A 6 -3.99 5.53 0.83
CA VAL A 6 -5.20 5.58 1.65
C VAL A 6 -4.82 5.69 3.12
N ARG A 7 -5.45 6.61 3.82
CA ARG A 7 -5.43 6.67 5.27
C ARG A 7 -6.80 6.23 5.76
N TRP A 8 -6.82 5.25 6.65
CA TRP A 8 -8.06 4.61 7.06
C TRP A 8 -7.99 4.15 8.52
N ARG A 9 -9.14 3.85 9.10
CA ARG A 9 -9.23 3.35 10.47
C ARG A 9 -9.64 1.89 10.46
N ASP A 10 -8.79 1.07 11.06
CA ASP A 10 -9.06 -0.35 11.21
C ASP A 10 -9.78 -0.61 12.53
N ALA A 11 -10.52 -1.71 12.58
CA ALA A 11 -11.15 -2.17 13.82
C ALA A 11 -10.08 -2.64 14.80
N THR A 12 -10.35 -2.48 16.09
CA THR A 12 -9.50 -3.00 17.15
C THR A 12 -10.23 -4.05 17.95
N THR A 13 -9.47 -5.00 18.51
CA THR A 13 -10.00 -6.09 19.32
C THR A 13 -9.34 -6.02 20.69
N LEU A 14 -10.17 -6.15 21.74
CA LEU A 14 -9.70 -6.26 23.12
C LEU A 14 -10.01 -7.67 23.59
N ASP A 15 -8.97 -8.49 23.70
CA ASP A 15 -9.11 -9.92 24.02
C ASP A 15 -9.10 -10.22 25.52
N ASP A 16 -8.51 -9.33 26.33
CA ASP A 16 -8.44 -9.51 27.78
C ASP A 16 -9.72 -9.00 28.45
N TRP A 17 -9.93 -9.42 29.69
CA TRP A 17 -11.05 -8.92 30.52
C TRP A 17 -10.88 -7.41 30.74
N HIS A 18 -11.94 -6.66 30.52
CA HIS A 18 -11.95 -5.20 30.70
C HIS A 18 -13.36 -4.71 31.04
N GLU A 19 -13.44 -3.51 31.60
CA GLU A 19 -14.71 -2.87 31.84
C GLU A 19 -15.23 -2.16 30.59
N PRO A 20 -16.55 -2.07 30.39
CA PRO A 20 -17.10 -1.41 29.19
C PRO A 20 -16.70 0.06 29.03
N ASP A 21 -16.34 0.76 30.09
CA ASP A 21 -15.99 2.18 30.05
C ASP A 21 -14.64 2.46 29.40
N VAL A 22 -13.79 1.43 29.18
CA VAL A 22 -12.54 1.62 28.43
C VAL A 22 -12.74 1.64 26.91
N LEU A 23 -13.94 1.32 26.45
CA LEU A 23 -14.24 1.28 25.03
C LEU A 23 -14.42 2.70 24.48
N THR A 24 -13.58 3.10 23.55
CA THR A 24 -13.59 4.44 22.96
C THR A 24 -14.21 4.49 21.57
N GLY A 25 -14.33 3.33 20.92
CA GLY A 25 -14.77 3.26 19.53
C GLY A 25 -13.73 3.75 18.54
N GLU A 26 -12.54 4.11 19.01
CA GLU A 26 -11.46 4.56 18.15
C GLU A 26 -10.72 3.35 17.59
N GLY A 27 -10.67 3.25 16.26
CA GLY A 27 -9.89 2.23 15.60
C GLY A 27 -8.42 2.63 15.47
N MET A 28 -7.63 1.72 14.94
CA MET A 28 -6.22 2.00 14.64
C MET A 28 -6.13 2.74 13.31
N GLU A 29 -5.50 3.90 13.31
CA GLU A 29 -5.26 4.63 12.06
C GLU A 29 -4.13 3.96 11.29
N CYS A 30 -4.40 3.65 10.03
CA CYS A 30 -3.46 2.97 9.14
C CYS A 30 -3.23 3.79 7.88
N GLU A 31 -2.05 3.65 7.31
CA GLU A 31 -1.73 4.21 6.00
C GLU A 31 -1.34 3.04 5.08
N SER A 32 -1.90 3.03 3.88
CA SER A 32 -1.62 1.97 2.91
C SER A 32 -1.41 2.56 1.53
N VAL A 33 -0.48 1.98 0.81
CA VAL A 33 -0.19 2.33 -0.59
C VAL A 33 -0.18 1.05 -1.40
N GLY A 34 -0.83 1.07 -2.55
CA GLY A 34 -0.82 -0.10 -3.41
C GLY A 34 -1.50 0.15 -4.74
N PHE A 35 -1.47 -0.87 -5.57
CA PHE A 35 -2.20 -0.84 -6.84
C PHE A 35 -3.69 -1.01 -6.57
N LEU A 36 -4.50 -0.12 -7.14
CA LEU A 36 -5.96 -0.23 -7.04
C LEU A 36 -6.41 -1.37 -7.96
N THR A 37 -6.66 -2.53 -7.37
CA THR A 37 -6.98 -3.74 -8.12
C THR A 37 -8.47 -4.03 -8.20
N ALA A 38 -9.26 -3.44 -7.31
CA ALA A 38 -10.71 -3.52 -7.38
C ALA A 38 -11.32 -2.36 -6.60
N GLU A 39 -12.50 -1.92 -7.00
CA GLU A 39 -13.30 -0.98 -6.23
C GLU A 39 -14.77 -1.05 -6.63
N ASP A 40 -15.62 -0.81 -5.66
CA ASP A 40 -17.03 -0.55 -5.86
C ASP A 40 -17.48 0.46 -4.78
N ASP A 41 -18.79 0.64 -4.62
CA ASP A 41 -19.31 1.61 -3.66
C ASP A 41 -19.01 1.22 -2.20
N ASP A 42 -18.75 -0.05 -1.93
CA ASP A 42 -18.60 -0.58 -0.58
C ASP A 42 -17.15 -0.73 -0.13
N PHE A 43 -16.22 -0.97 -1.07
CA PHE A 43 -14.82 -1.21 -0.71
C PHE A 43 -13.87 -0.83 -1.83
N ILE A 44 -12.59 -0.72 -1.45
CA ILE A 44 -11.46 -0.69 -2.39
C ILE A 44 -10.51 -1.82 -2.04
N ALA A 45 -9.78 -2.32 -3.03
CA ALA A 45 -8.74 -3.32 -2.83
C ALA A 45 -7.42 -2.77 -3.34
N LEU A 46 -6.42 -2.80 -2.46
CA LEU A 46 -5.05 -2.40 -2.79
C LEU A 46 -4.16 -3.62 -2.71
N SER A 47 -3.41 -3.87 -3.78
CA SER A 47 -2.50 -5.01 -3.86
C SER A 47 -1.07 -4.52 -3.94
N ARG A 48 -0.16 -5.21 -3.24
CA ARG A 48 1.28 -4.90 -3.32
C ARG A 48 1.85 -5.29 -4.67
N ASP A 49 1.40 -6.42 -5.20
CA ASP A 49 1.92 -6.95 -6.46
C ASP A 49 0.78 -7.27 -7.41
N CYS A 50 1.00 -6.96 -8.68
CA CYS A 50 0.09 -7.33 -9.76
C CYS A 50 0.89 -7.78 -10.98
N THR A 51 0.28 -8.65 -11.79
CA THR A 51 0.91 -9.16 -13.00
C THR A 51 0.13 -8.75 -14.22
N PRO A 52 0.77 -8.65 -15.39
CA PRO A 52 0.06 -8.35 -16.64
C PRO A 52 -1.00 -9.40 -16.99
N GLU A 53 -0.82 -10.63 -16.53
CA GLU A 53 -1.73 -11.75 -16.82
C GLU A 53 -2.97 -11.77 -15.91
N GLY A 54 -2.99 -10.94 -14.86
CA GLY A 54 -4.13 -10.81 -13.99
C GLY A 54 -3.93 -11.16 -12.52
N PRO A 55 -3.18 -12.22 -12.16
CA PRO A 55 -2.99 -12.54 -10.74
C PRO A 55 -2.39 -11.40 -9.93
N ILE A 56 -2.89 -11.26 -8.70
CA ILE A 56 -2.46 -10.23 -7.74
C ILE A 56 -2.16 -10.92 -6.41
N ARG A 57 -1.42 -10.25 -5.55
CA ARG A 57 -1.15 -10.78 -4.21
C ARG A 57 -0.92 -9.66 -3.20
N ALA A 58 -0.94 -10.06 -1.92
CA ALA A 58 -0.78 -9.16 -0.78
C ALA A 58 -1.81 -8.03 -0.87
N THR A 59 -3.08 -8.42 -0.89
CA THR A 59 -4.20 -7.53 -1.10
C THR A 59 -4.89 -7.22 0.22
N VAL A 60 -5.11 -5.92 0.48
CA VAL A 60 -5.96 -5.47 1.56
C VAL A 60 -7.27 -4.94 0.96
N GLN A 61 -8.39 -5.39 1.52
CA GLN A 61 -9.71 -4.92 1.15
C GLN A 61 -10.19 -3.97 2.25
N ILE A 62 -10.41 -2.72 1.90
CA ILE A 62 -10.75 -1.66 2.85
C ILE A 62 -12.18 -1.19 2.59
N PRO A 63 -13.09 -1.34 3.58
CA PRO A 63 -14.43 -0.77 3.43
C PRO A 63 -14.34 0.74 3.20
N THR A 64 -15.12 1.23 2.25
CA THR A 64 -15.11 2.66 1.89
C THR A 64 -15.44 3.53 3.09
N SER A 65 -16.33 3.08 3.97
CA SER A 65 -16.72 3.83 5.17
C SER A 65 -15.59 3.99 6.18
N TRP A 66 -14.52 3.20 6.09
CA TRP A 66 -13.37 3.28 6.99
C TRP A 66 -12.29 4.25 6.49
N ILE A 67 -12.42 4.74 5.26
CA ILE A 67 -11.41 5.58 4.62
C ILE A 67 -11.56 7.02 5.11
N ILE A 68 -10.45 7.59 5.60
CA ILE A 68 -10.37 8.98 6.05
C ILE A 68 -9.89 9.87 4.91
N GLU A 69 -8.89 9.40 4.18
CA GLU A 69 -8.28 10.16 3.09
C GLU A 69 -7.83 9.20 2.00
N ARG A 70 -7.99 9.62 0.75
CA ARG A 70 -7.58 8.84 -0.41
C ARG A 70 -6.93 9.76 -1.42
N ARG A 71 -5.76 9.40 -1.93
CA ARG A 71 -5.05 10.15 -2.97
C ARG A 71 -4.52 9.21 -4.03
N ALA A 72 -4.76 9.57 -5.29
CA ALA A 72 -4.13 8.87 -6.41
C ALA A 72 -2.68 9.39 -6.53
N LEU A 73 -1.72 8.48 -6.63
CA LEU A 73 -0.33 8.83 -6.84
C LEU A 73 -0.09 8.98 -8.33
N THR A 74 0.39 10.15 -8.74
CA THR A 74 0.55 10.46 -10.16
C THR A 74 1.86 9.92 -10.70
N LYS A 75 1.84 9.53 -11.98
CA LYS A 75 3.04 9.08 -12.68
C LYS A 75 3.99 10.20 -13.06
N LYS A 76 3.64 11.45 -12.75
CA LYS A 76 4.39 12.62 -13.20
C LYS A 76 5.84 12.66 -12.73
N GLY A 77 6.15 12.05 -11.58
CA GLY A 77 7.51 11.94 -11.06
C GLY A 77 8.21 10.64 -11.39
N GLU A 78 7.47 9.61 -11.83
CA GLU A 78 8.01 8.27 -12.06
C GLU A 78 9.14 8.21 -13.05
N LYS A 79 9.02 8.91 -14.18
CA LYS A 79 10.05 8.87 -15.23
C LYS A 79 11.41 9.36 -14.75
N ARG A 80 11.43 10.38 -13.85
CA ARG A 80 12.67 10.86 -13.27
C ARG A 80 13.25 9.90 -12.25
N VAL A 81 12.39 9.39 -11.37
CA VAL A 81 12.80 8.45 -10.33
C VAL A 81 13.26 7.15 -10.95
N ASP A 82 12.51 6.64 -11.93
CA ASP A 82 12.85 5.39 -12.62
C ASP A 82 14.19 5.46 -13.32
N ARG A 83 14.49 6.57 -14.02
CA ARG A 83 15.79 6.74 -14.69
C ARG A 83 16.94 6.79 -13.69
N ALA A 84 16.77 7.52 -12.59
CA ALA A 84 17.77 7.60 -11.55
C ALA A 84 17.97 6.22 -10.90
N THR A 85 16.88 5.55 -10.61
CA THR A 85 16.88 4.22 -9.98
C THR A 85 17.52 3.18 -10.88
N GLU A 86 17.23 3.20 -12.19
CA GLU A 86 17.85 2.28 -13.15
C GLU A 86 19.35 2.50 -13.24
N ARG A 87 19.79 3.76 -13.25
CA ARG A 87 21.21 4.09 -13.28
C ARG A 87 21.90 3.60 -11.99
N GLU A 88 21.34 3.90 -10.85
CA GLU A 88 21.88 3.49 -9.56
C GLU A 88 21.95 1.98 -9.44
N TYR A 89 20.91 1.29 -9.87
CA TYR A 89 20.86 -0.16 -9.87
C TYR A 89 21.92 -0.77 -10.80
N ARG A 90 22.09 -0.18 -11.96
CA ARG A 90 23.11 -0.62 -12.94
C ARG A 90 24.52 -0.45 -12.37
N GLU A 91 24.81 0.70 -11.79
CA GLU A 91 26.09 0.98 -11.16
C GLU A 91 26.36 0.02 -10.00
N TRP A 92 25.34 -0.22 -9.17
CA TRP A 92 25.43 -1.17 -8.08
C TRP A 92 25.75 -2.59 -8.59
N ARG A 93 25.13 -3.02 -9.66
CA ARG A 93 25.38 -4.34 -10.26
C ARG A 93 26.80 -4.48 -10.77
N GLU A 94 27.32 -3.45 -11.41
CA GLU A 94 28.68 -3.42 -11.91
C GLU A 94 29.70 -3.50 -10.76
N GLN A 95 29.50 -2.74 -9.70
CA GLN A 95 30.35 -2.78 -8.53
C GLN A 95 30.33 -4.16 -7.86
N LYS A 96 29.16 -4.74 -7.75
CA LYS A 96 29.02 -6.07 -7.15
C LYS A 96 29.72 -7.15 -7.98
N ALA A 97 29.62 -7.06 -9.29
CA ALA A 97 30.30 -8.00 -10.19
C ALA A 97 31.82 -7.90 -10.06
N GLU A 98 32.37 -6.70 -9.87
CA GLU A 98 33.80 -6.51 -9.65
C GLU A 98 34.27 -7.12 -8.31
N VAL A 99 33.47 -6.97 -7.25
CA VAL A 99 33.80 -7.49 -5.93
C VAL A 99 33.76 -9.02 -5.91
N GLU A 100 32.87 -9.65 -6.69
CA GLU A 100 32.74 -11.11 -6.76
C GLU A 100 33.80 -11.80 -7.62
N LYS A 101 34.59 -11.04 -8.34
CA LYS A 101 35.73 -11.58 -9.09
C LYS A 101 36.94 -11.76 -8.16
#